data_184d8d152cc9408d4dd19c919dee49ec
#
_entry.id   184d8d152cc9408d4dd19c919dee49ec
#
_cell.length_a   1.000
_cell.length_b   1.000
_cell.length_c   1.000
_cell.angle_alpha   90.00
_cell.angle_beta   90.00
_cell.angle_gamma   90.00
#
_symmetry.space_group_name_H-M   'P 1'
#
loop_
_entity.id
_entity.type
_entity.pdbx_description
1 polymer ?
#
loop_
_entity_poly.entity_id
_entity_poly.type
_entity_poly.pdbx_seq_one_letter_code
_entity_poly.pdbx_strand_id
1 'polypeptide(L)'
;MSSSTTTALSRQPLAQVLRNLTDPRDRRGVRHDLPTVLSLAVTGVLAGCRSLTAIWEHTADLTAADLEALGLQGGQALLSESTIRRVLHDLDPTDLDTHVRSWFCTRTGTIEGRTVIAVDGKTMRGARTGKDPAPHLLAALDQATGTVLAQARVADKSNEIPALRELLKPLDLDGVVVSADAMHTQTDTAEWITQQGGHYVITPLGNQKTLRRTLKKLPFKDVPSTSWGDVSHGRRVRRTVKAVEAPTWVDFPGAAQVVQVRRTRTTKDRRSAGKNGGGSAKRTTVEVVYLVCSLPMGQAQPEQVAAWVRGHWKIENRLHVGP
;
A
#
# COMPACT_ATOMS: atom_id res chain seq x y z
N MET A 1 3.04 -17.10 28.78
CA MET A 1 3.54 -15.81 29.34
C MET A 1 4.55 -15.22 28.36
N SER A 2 4.08 -14.49 27.34
CA SER A 2 4.96 -13.86 26.34
C SER A 2 4.35 -12.58 25.74
N SER A 3 3.73 -11.73 26.58
CA SER A 3 3.07 -10.51 26.10
C SER A 3 3.81 -9.20 26.36
N SER A 4 5.00 -9.23 26.97
CA SER A 4 5.65 -7.99 27.46
C SER A 4 6.63 -7.35 26.48
N THR A 5 7.14 -8.08 25.50
CA THR A 5 8.23 -7.57 24.65
C THR A 5 7.74 -6.70 23.50
N THR A 6 6.56 -7.01 22.93
CA THR A 6 6.00 -6.28 21.79
C THR A 6 5.55 -4.87 22.17
N THR A 7 5.03 -4.67 23.37
CA THR A 7 4.52 -3.36 23.84
C THR A 7 5.63 -2.33 24.09
N ALA A 8 6.83 -2.79 24.46
CA ALA A 8 7.98 -1.90 24.71
C ALA A 8 8.58 -1.34 23.41
N LEU A 9 8.61 -2.13 22.33
CA LEU A 9 9.10 -1.71 21.00
C LEU A 9 8.20 -0.64 20.37
N SER A 10 6.91 -0.65 20.70
CA SER A 10 5.91 0.24 20.09
C SER A 10 6.09 1.74 20.41
N ARG A 11 6.87 2.09 21.41
CA ARG A 11 7.05 3.46 21.88
C ARG A 11 8.41 4.08 21.57
N GLN A 12 9.33 3.34 21.00
CA GLN A 12 10.66 3.89 20.70
C GLN A 12 10.59 4.95 19.59
N PRO A 13 11.27 6.10 19.76
CA PRO A 13 11.43 7.07 18.68
C PRO A 13 12.16 6.46 17.49
N LEU A 14 11.82 6.89 16.27
CA LEU A 14 12.47 6.39 15.05
C LEU A 14 14.01 6.55 15.12
N ALA A 15 14.50 7.66 15.64
CA ALA A 15 15.93 7.89 15.82
C ALA A 15 16.62 6.79 16.65
N GLN A 16 15.92 6.20 17.63
CA GLN A 16 16.48 5.10 18.43
C GLN A 16 16.52 3.78 17.65
N VAL A 17 15.52 3.55 16.79
CA VAL A 17 15.51 2.39 15.89
C VAL A 17 16.65 2.49 14.87
N LEU A 18 16.89 3.68 14.34
CA LEU A 18 17.96 3.94 13.37
C LEU A 18 19.37 3.80 13.98
N ARG A 19 19.51 3.89 15.29
CA ARG A 19 20.80 3.63 16.00
C ARG A 19 21.24 2.17 15.97
N ASN A 20 20.32 1.26 15.73
CA ASN A 20 20.60 -0.18 15.67
C ASN A 20 21.10 -0.64 14.29
N LEU A 21 21.08 0.26 13.30
CA LEU A 21 21.57 -0.03 11.96
C LEU A 21 23.10 -0.09 11.94
N THR A 22 23.62 -1.01 11.15
CA THR A 22 25.04 -1.15 10.91
C THR A 22 25.55 -0.02 10.01
N ASP A 23 26.48 0.80 10.51
CA ASP A 23 27.09 1.86 9.70
C ASP A 23 28.13 1.23 8.74
N PRO A 24 27.90 1.29 7.41
CA PRO A 24 28.82 0.71 6.43
C PRO A 24 30.10 1.52 6.24
N ARG A 25 30.18 2.72 6.81
CA ARG A 25 31.32 3.65 6.61
C ARG A 25 32.47 3.31 7.53
N ASP A 26 33.71 3.53 7.03
CA ASP A 26 34.91 3.52 7.88
C ASP A 26 34.81 4.67 8.91
N ARG A 27 35.18 4.39 10.16
CA ARG A 27 35.17 5.36 11.26
C ARG A 27 36.02 6.60 10.98
N ARG A 28 37.05 6.46 10.13
CA ARG A 28 37.92 7.55 9.70
C ARG A 28 37.14 8.46 8.76
N GLY A 29 36.92 9.71 9.15
CA GLY A 29 36.21 10.72 8.33
C GLY A 29 34.70 10.79 8.50
N VAL A 30 34.10 10.02 9.41
CA VAL A 30 32.69 10.17 9.77
C VAL A 30 32.50 11.45 10.58
N ARG A 31 31.91 12.48 10.00
CA ARG A 31 31.57 13.76 10.65
C ARG A 31 30.20 13.75 11.32
N HIS A 32 29.28 12.97 10.80
CA HIS A 32 27.92 12.83 11.27
C HIS A 32 27.61 11.35 11.47
N ASP A 33 27.03 10.99 12.59
CA ASP A 33 26.64 9.61 12.87
C ASP A 33 25.50 9.16 11.94
N LEU A 34 25.40 7.86 11.73
CA LEU A 34 24.40 7.28 10.81
C LEU A 34 22.96 7.64 11.20
N PRO A 35 22.56 7.56 12.48
CA PRO A 35 21.20 7.92 12.89
C PRO A 35 20.82 9.36 12.56
N THR A 36 21.73 10.31 12.72
CA THR A 36 21.50 11.72 12.37
C THR A 36 21.28 11.89 10.87
N VAL A 37 22.15 11.29 10.04
CA VAL A 37 21.99 11.35 8.57
C VAL A 37 20.65 10.77 8.13
N LEU A 38 20.28 9.62 8.69
CA LEU A 38 19.02 8.94 8.34
C LEU A 38 17.80 9.69 8.87
N SER A 39 17.87 10.25 10.07
CA SER A 39 16.76 11.04 10.63
C SER A 39 16.46 12.26 9.77
N LEU A 40 17.49 12.98 9.33
CA LEU A 40 17.35 14.11 8.42
C LEU A 40 16.78 13.69 7.05
N ALA A 41 17.29 12.58 6.50
CA ALA A 41 16.78 12.04 5.23
C ALA A 41 15.29 11.64 5.32
N VAL A 42 14.91 10.93 6.39
CA VAL A 42 13.51 10.53 6.64
C VAL A 42 12.61 11.74 6.83
N THR A 43 13.06 12.77 7.55
CA THR A 43 12.28 14.01 7.74
C THR A 43 12.00 14.69 6.41
N GLY A 44 12.99 14.79 5.51
CA GLY A 44 12.79 15.31 4.16
C GLY A 44 11.79 14.49 3.35
N VAL A 45 11.87 13.15 3.42
CA VAL A 45 10.88 12.27 2.76
C VAL A 45 9.47 12.49 3.31
N LEU A 46 9.32 12.61 4.62
CA LEU A 46 8.02 12.88 5.27
C LEU A 46 7.47 14.26 4.91
N ALA A 47 8.35 15.25 4.67
CA ALA A 47 7.98 16.57 4.15
C ALA A 47 7.59 16.55 2.67
N GLY A 48 7.72 15.40 1.99
CA GLY A 48 7.35 15.24 0.59
C GLY A 48 8.48 15.46 -0.42
N CYS A 49 9.74 15.57 0.04
CA CYS A 49 10.90 15.67 -0.84
C CYS A 49 11.06 14.41 -1.69
N ARG A 50 11.32 14.58 -3.00
CA ARG A 50 11.37 13.47 -3.97
C ARG A 50 12.76 13.29 -4.62
N SER A 51 13.74 14.07 -4.20
CA SER A 51 15.13 13.96 -4.66
C SER A 51 16.08 14.19 -3.50
N LEU A 52 17.30 13.69 -3.60
CA LEU A 52 18.34 13.91 -2.58
C LEU A 52 18.68 15.40 -2.42
N THR A 53 18.65 16.14 -3.52
CA THR A 53 18.83 17.59 -3.48
C THR A 53 17.72 18.27 -2.68
N ALA A 54 16.45 17.92 -2.94
CA ALA A 54 15.32 18.48 -2.16
C ALA A 54 15.38 18.09 -0.69
N ILE A 55 15.80 16.87 -0.36
CA ILE A 55 16.02 16.43 1.03
C ILE A 55 17.11 17.29 1.69
N TRP A 56 18.22 17.53 0.98
CA TRP A 56 19.30 18.37 1.50
C TRP A 56 18.83 19.84 1.68
N GLU A 57 18.15 20.43 0.71
CA GLU A 57 17.56 21.77 0.81
C GLU A 57 16.60 21.87 2.00
N HIS A 58 15.72 20.88 2.18
CA HIS A 58 14.82 20.82 3.33
C HIS A 58 15.58 20.82 4.67
N THR A 59 16.73 20.11 4.76
CA THR A 59 17.53 20.14 6.00
C THR A 59 18.15 21.52 6.28
N ALA A 60 18.42 22.32 5.24
CA ALA A 60 18.92 23.68 5.38
C ALA A 60 17.84 24.66 5.87
N ASP A 61 16.57 24.35 5.64
CA ASP A 61 15.42 25.16 6.06
C ASP A 61 14.94 24.84 7.50
N LEU A 62 15.47 23.78 8.14
CA LEU A 62 15.12 23.41 9.50
C LEU A 62 15.71 24.40 10.51
N THR A 63 14.97 24.64 11.60
CA THR A 63 15.47 25.46 12.70
C THR A 63 16.59 24.74 13.47
N ALA A 64 17.43 25.50 14.20
CA ALA A 64 18.46 24.91 15.04
C ALA A 64 17.88 23.90 16.06
N ALA A 65 16.71 24.20 16.63
CA ALA A 65 16.03 23.31 17.57
C ALA A 65 15.57 22.00 16.90
N ASP A 66 15.06 22.05 15.65
CA ASP A 66 14.67 20.87 14.89
C ASP A 66 15.90 20.00 14.55
N LEU A 67 16.99 20.63 14.14
CA LEU A 67 18.25 19.96 13.83
C LEU A 67 18.82 19.25 15.07
N GLU A 68 18.80 19.89 16.24
CA GLU A 68 19.22 19.28 17.51
C GLU A 68 18.33 18.09 17.90
N ALA A 69 17.00 18.24 17.73
CA ALA A 69 16.06 17.15 17.98
C ALA A 69 16.28 15.94 17.06
N LEU A 70 16.82 16.16 15.85
CA LEU A 70 17.18 15.11 14.89
C LEU A 70 18.59 14.56 15.07
N GLY A 71 19.35 15.08 16.03
CA GLY A 71 20.66 14.58 16.45
C GLY A 71 21.87 15.39 15.97
N LEU A 72 21.66 16.52 15.27
CA LEU A 72 22.76 17.41 14.89
C LEU A 72 23.17 18.26 16.09
N GLN A 73 24.45 18.22 16.48
CA GLN A 73 24.93 19.00 17.61
C GLN A 73 25.05 20.49 17.29
N GLY A 74 24.77 21.34 18.23
CA GLY A 74 24.91 22.80 18.08
C GLY A 74 26.31 23.20 17.61
N GLY A 75 26.36 24.03 16.56
CA GLY A 75 27.63 24.45 15.92
C GLY A 75 28.22 23.43 14.93
N GLN A 76 27.67 22.25 14.79
CA GLN A 76 28.08 21.28 13.80
C GLN A 76 27.60 21.71 12.39
N ALA A 77 28.47 21.59 11.37
CA ALA A 77 28.11 21.92 10.00
C ALA A 77 27.00 21.01 9.48
N LEU A 78 26.11 21.57 8.67
CA LEU A 78 25.08 20.78 7.97
C LEU A 78 25.69 19.72 7.07
N LEU A 79 24.93 18.64 6.88
CA LEU A 79 25.25 17.60 5.92
C LEU A 79 25.29 18.15 4.49
N SER A 80 26.22 17.68 3.68
CA SER A 80 26.17 17.90 2.25
C SER A 80 25.27 16.87 1.57
N GLU A 81 24.68 17.23 0.43
CA GLU A 81 23.90 16.29 -0.40
C GLU A 81 24.72 15.04 -0.73
N SER A 82 26.00 15.20 -1.04
CA SER A 82 26.91 14.08 -1.34
C SER A 82 27.15 13.15 -0.15
N THR A 83 27.02 13.64 1.09
CA THR A 83 27.07 12.81 2.31
C THR A 83 25.82 11.95 2.42
N ILE A 84 24.63 12.55 2.24
CA ILE A 84 23.36 11.83 2.23
C ILE A 84 23.36 10.75 1.14
N ARG A 85 23.79 11.11 -0.06
CA ARG A 85 23.88 10.20 -1.22
C ARG A 85 24.77 9.00 -0.93
N ARG A 86 25.98 9.19 -0.44
CA ARG A 86 26.89 8.08 -0.13
C ARG A 86 26.34 7.17 0.94
N VAL A 87 25.82 7.73 2.03
CA VAL A 87 25.24 6.94 3.10
C VAL A 87 24.10 6.07 2.61
N LEU A 88 23.16 6.65 1.85
CA LEU A 88 22.01 5.88 1.31
C LEU A 88 22.41 4.89 0.20
N HIS A 89 23.50 5.14 -0.51
CA HIS A 89 24.03 4.22 -1.53
C HIS A 89 24.71 2.99 -0.89
N ASP A 90 25.46 3.21 0.19
CA ASP A 90 26.28 2.18 0.82
C ASP A 90 25.53 1.39 1.90
N LEU A 91 24.36 1.90 2.35
CA LEU A 91 23.53 1.27 3.36
C LEU A 91 22.92 -0.02 2.82
N ASP A 92 22.92 -1.09 3.64
CA ASP A 92 22.18 -2.30 3.32
C ASP A 92 20.67 -2.03 3.40
N PRO A 93 19.95 -2.10 2.25
CA PRO A 93 18.52 -1.85 2.23
C PRO A 93 17.72 -2.89 3.03
N THR A 94 18.24 -4.12 3.19
CA THR A 94 17.58 -5.18 3.96
C THR A 94 17.65 -4.91 5.46
N ASP A 95 18.80 -4.43 5.93
CA ASP A 95 19.00 -4.04 7.32
C ASP A 95 18.09 -2.85 7.70
N LEU A 96 18.06 -1.82 6.84
CA LEU A 96 17.18 -0.67 6.99
C LEU A 96 15.69 -1.11 7.02
N ASP A 97 15.27 -1.92 6.06
CA ASP A 97 13.86 -2.38 5.97
C ASP A 97 13.47 -3.17 7.22
N THR A 98 14.34 -4.05 7.72
CA THR A 98 14.07 -4.85 8.92
C THR A 98 13.83 -3.99 10.16
N HIS A 99 14.68 -2.99 10.40
CA HIS A 99 14.56 -2.12 11.57
C HIS A 99 13.39 -1.16 11.47
N VAL A 100 13.22 -0.50 10.33
CA VAL A 100 12.14 0.45 10.09
C VAL A 100 10.77 -0.23 10.02
N ARG A 101 10.69 -1.44 9.49
CA ARG A 101 9.47 -2.25 9.43
C ARG A 101 8.89 -2.49 10.82
N SER A 102 9.72 -2.95 11.75
CA SER A 102 9.27 -3.22 13.12
C SER A 102 8.66 -1.96 13.77
N TRP A 103 9.24 -0.80 13.49
CA TRP A 103 8.71 0.49 13.97
C TRP A 103 7.37 0.86 13.32
N PHE A 104 7.21 0.63 12.02
CA PHE A 104 5.96 0.89 11.31
C PHE A 104 4.84 -0.09 11.68
N CYS A 105 5.15 -1.38 11.86
CA CYS A 105 4.15 -2.39 12.23
C CYS A 105 3.46 -2.08 13.57
N THR A 106 4.10 -1.31 14.45
CA THR A 106 3.50 -0.86 15.72
C THR A 106 2.61 0.39 15.58
N ARG A 107 2.49 0.96 14.37
CA ARG A 107 1.76 2.20 14.06
C ARG A 107 0.70 2.01 12.98
N THR A 108 0.18 0.81 12.87
CA THR A 108 -0.96 0.50 11.99
C THR A 108 -2.23 1.14 12.51
N GLY A 109 -3.10 1.51 11.61
CA GLY A 109 -4.42 2.00 11.93
C GLY A 109 -5.52 0.98 11.59
N THR A 110 -6.76 1.35 11.83
CA THR A 110 -7.90 0.53 11.47
C THR A 110 -8.86 1.26 10.53
N ILE A 111 -9.53 0.51 9.67
CA ILE A 111 -10.64 0.97 8.86
C ILE A 111 -11.84 0.11 9.24
N GLU A 112 -12.91 0.74 9.74
CA GLU A 112 -14.11 0.04 10.19
C GLU A 112 -13.78 -1.07 11.22
N GLY A 113 -12.89 -0.75 12.17
CA GLY A 113 -12.50 -1.62 13.27
C GLY A 113 -11.49 -2.74 12.96
N ARG A 114 -10.97 -2.82 11.72
CA ARG A 114 -9.97 -3.82 11.34
C ARG A 114 -8.72 -3.21 10.73
N THR A 115 -7.58 -3.81 10.99
CA THR A 115 -6.36 -3.52 10.24
C THR A 115 -6.51 -4.09 8.83
N VAL A 116 -6.25 -3.26 7.82
CA VAL A 116 -6.39 -3.63 6.40
C VAL A 116 -5.10 -3.33 5.67
N ILE A 117 -4.51 -4.37 5.09
CA ILE A 117 -3.27 -4.29 4.32
C ILE A 117 -3.60 -4.40 2.83
N ALA A 118 -3.14 -3.44 2.03
CA ALA A 118 -3.17 -3.52 0.57
C ALA A 118 -1.82 -4.04 0.07
N VAL A 119 -1.85 -5.02 -0.83
CA VAL A 119 -0.64 -5.55 -1.50
C VAL A 119 -0.73 -5.25 -2.98
N ASP A 120 0.30 -4.59 -3.52
CA ASP A 120 0.40 -4.26 -4.94
C ASP A 120 1.87 -4.22 -5.39
N GLY A 121 2.09 -4.53 -6.68
CA GLY A 121 3.40 -4.55 -7.29
C GLY A 121 3.62 -3.38 -8.25
N LYS A 122 4.81 -2.77 -8.20
CA LYS A 122 5.17 -1.68 -9.10
C LYS A 122 6.58 -1.75 -9.66
N THR A 123 6.66 -1.53 -10.97
CA THR A 123 7.93 -1.28 -11.64
C THR A 123 8.35 0.19 -11.46
N MET A 124 9.48 0.41 -10.82
CA MET A 124 10.05 1.73 -10.53
C MET A 124 10.79 2.28 -11.77
N ARG A 125 10.03 2.72 -12.76
CA ARG A 125 10.60 3.14 -14.07
C ARG A 125 11.67 4.23 -13.97
N GLY A 126 11.51 5.17 -13.02
CA GLY A 126 12.47 6.24 -12.75
C GLY A 126 13.77 5.78 -12.08
N ALA A 127 13.82 4.55 -11.55
CA ALA A 127 15.02 3.97 -10.94
C ALA A 127 15.80 3.05 -11.91
N ARG A 128 15.52 3.15 -13.21
CA ARG A 128 16.27 2.42 -14.23
C ARG A 128 17.69 2.99 -14.35
N THR A 129 18.69 2.12 -14.26
CA THR A 129 20.11 2.50 -14.36
C THR A 129 20.74 1.84 -15.59
N GLY A 130 21.11 2.65 -16.57
CA GLY A 130 21.74 2.15 -17.78
C GLY A 130 20.90 1.16 -18.58
N LYS A 131 21.41 -0.07 -18.80
CA LYS A 131 20.75 -1.15 -19.53
C LYS A 131 19.93 -2.09 -18.63
N ASP A 132 20.06 -1.95 -17.32
CA ASP A 132 19.35 -2.81 -16.38
C ASP A 132 17.86 -2.53 -16.38
N PRO A 133 17.02 -3.57 -16.24
CA PRO A 133 15.56 -3.37 -16.10
C PRO A 133 15.25 -2.59 -14.83
N ALA A 134 14.24 -1.72 -14.91
CA ALA A 134 13.76 -1.02 -13.74
C ALA A 134 13.33 -2.00 -12.64
N PRO A 135 13.72 -1.79 -11.37
CA PRO A 135 13.37 -2.69 -10.28
C PRO A 135 11.84 -2.79 -10.14
N HIS A 136 11.37 -4.03 -9.92
CA HIS A 136 9.99 -4.30 -9.61
C HIS A 136 9.86 -4.57 -8.12
N LEU A 137 8.98 -3.82 -7.45
CA LEU A 137 8.79 -3.88 -6.00
C LEU A 137 7.36 -4.32 -5.70
N LEU A 138 7.21 -5.30 -4.82
CA LEU A 138 5.95 -5.67 -4.19
C LEU A 138 5.90 -5.01 -2.81
N ALA A 139 4.81 -4.33 -2.49
CA ALA A 139 4.66 -3.60 -1.23
C ALA A 139 3.38 -3.98 -0.50
N ALA A 140 3.45 -4.03 0.83
CA ALA A 140 2.32 -4.17 1.74
C ALA A 140 2.09 -2.83 2.45
N LEU A 141 0.94 -2.20 2.22
CA LEU A 141 0.57 -0.89 2.74
C LEU A 141 -0.56 -1.02 3.76
N ASP A 142 -0.39 -0.44 4.95
CA ASP A 142 -1.53 -0.18 5.85
C ASP A 142 -2.46 0.86 5.21
N GLN A 143 -3.69 0.46 4.93
CA GLN A 143 -4.64 1.34 4.23
C GLN A 143 -5.08 2.54 5.08
N ALA A 144 -5.09 2.42 6.41
CA ALA A 144 -5.56 3.47 7.32
C ALA A 144 -4.54 4.62 7.38
N THR A 145 -3.30 4.31 7.64
CA THR A 145 -2.22 5.30 7.80
C THR A 145 -1.54 5.65 6.48
N GLY A 146 -1.56 4.74 5.50
CA GLY A 146 -0.80 4.86 4.26
C GLY A 146 0.68 4.49 4.43
N THR A 147 1.02 3.80 5.50
CA THR A 147 2.38 3.37 5.83
C THR A 147 2.73 2.07 5.10
N VAL A 148 3.91 2.00 4.51
CA VAL A 148 4.46 0.76 3.95
C VAL A 148 4.98 -0.11 5.08
N LEU A 149 4.35 -1.26 5.30
CA LEU A 149 4.70 -2.20 6.37
C LEU A 149 5.81 -3.15 5.95
N ALA A 150 5.84 -3.53 4.68
CA ALA A 150 6.86 -4.39 4.11
C ALA A 150 7.02 -4.10 2.62
N GLN A 151 8.22 -4.33 2.11
CA GLN A 151 8.54 -4.18 0.69
C GLN A 151 9.56 -5.24 0.29
N ALA A 152 9.40 -5.81 -0.89
CA ALA A 152 10.33 -6.78 -1.45
C ALA A 152 10.60 -6.48 -2.92
N ARG A 153 11.87 -6.63 -3.32
CA ARG A 153 12.24 -6.59 -4.74
C ARG A 153 11.90 -7.95 -5.36
N VAL A 154 11.23 -7.92 -6.49
CA VAL A 154 10.86 -9.11 -7.27
C VAL A 154 11.59 -9.06 -8.60
N ALA A 155 12.09 -10.20 -9.07
CA ALA A 155 12.90 -10.26 -10.30
C ALA A 155 12.11 -9.75 -11.53
N ASP A 156 10.85 -10.16 -11.61
CA ASP A 156 9.90 -9.69 -12.62
C ASP A 156 8.45 -9.82 -12.11
N LYS A 157 7.50 -9.35 -12.91
CA LYS A 157 6.09 -9.36 -12.56
C LYS A 157 5.50 -10.77 -12.38
N SER A 158 6.06 -11.79 -13.00
CA SER A 158 5.60 -13.19 -12.89
C SER A 158 5.90 -13.79 -11.52
N ASN A 159 6.89 -13.26 -10.81
CA ASN A 159 7.32 -13.73 -9.48
C ASN A 159 6.58 -13.06 -8.32
N GLU A 160 5.62 -12.18 -8.58
CA GLU A 160 4.85 -11.51 -7.52
C GLU A 160 4.02 -12.50 -6.68
N ILE A 161 3.48 -13.56 -7.30
CA ILE A 161 2.61 -14.51 -6.60
C ILE A 161 3.34 -15.22 -5.45
N PRO A 162 4.50 -15.87 -5.65
CA PRO A 162 5.26 -16.45 -4.55
C PRO A 162 5.82 -15.40 -3.60
N ALA A 163 6.20 -14.21 -4.11
CA ALA A 163 6.76 -13.13 -3.29
C ALA A 163 5.74 -12.55 -2.29
N LEU A 164 4.43 -12.63 -2.56
CA LEU A 164 3.41 -12.14 -1.64
C LEU A 164 3.49 -12.83 -0.28
N ARG A 165 3.66 -14.14 -0.23
CA ARG A 165 3.76 -14.87 1.04
C ARG A 165 5.01 -14.46 1.82
N GLU A 166 6.15 -14.40 1.14
CA GLU A 166 7.42 -13.99 1.77
C GLU A 166 7.35 -12.54 2.27
N LEU A 167 6.65 -11.65 1.54
CA LEU A 167 6.41 -10.27 1.95
C LEU A 167 5.57 -10.18 3.23
N LEU A 168 4.51 -10.98 3.34
CA LEU A 168 3.56 -10.94 4.45
C LEU A 168 3.99 -11.80 5.65
N LYS A 169 4.85 -12.81 5.45
CA LYS A 169 5.29 -13.75 6.50
C LYS A 169 5.83 -13.10 7.78
N PRO A 170 6.57 -11.96 7.73
CA PRO A 170 7.04 -11.28 8.93
C PRO A 170 5.96 -10.48 9.66
N LEU A 171 4.76 -10.36 9.10
CA LEU A 171 3.66 -9.58 9.68
C LEU A 171 2.73 -10.52 10.46
N ASP A 172 2.23 -10.04 11.60
CA ASP A 172 1.14 -10.71 12.30
C ASP A 172 -0.16 -10.46 11.52
N LEU A 173 -0.73 -11.51 10.96
CA LEU A 173 -1.96 -11.45 10.15
C LEU A 173 -3.22 -11.79 10.94
N ASP A 174 -3.14 -12.13 12.23
CA ASP A 174 -4.33 -12.49 13.01
C ASP A 174 -5.36 -11.35 13.01
N GLY A 175 -6.56 -11.64 12.53
CA GLY A 175 -7.65 -10.68 12.37
C GLY A 175 -7.43 -9.58 11.30
N VAL A 176 -6.30 -9.58 10.59
CA VAL A 176 -5.96 -8.60 9.54
C VAL A 176 -6.66 -8.96 8.23
N VAL A 177 -7.15 -7.95 7.51
CA VAL A 177 -7.71 -8.11 6.16
C VAL A 177 -6.66 -7.77 5.11
N VAL A 178 -6.32 -8.72 4.27
CA VAL A 178 -5.42 -8.52 3.13
C VAL A 178 -6.23 -8.27 1.87
N SER A 179 -5.99 -7.15 1.21
CA SER A 179 -6.53 -6.84 -0.12
C SER A 179 -5.40 -6.90 -1.15
N ALA A 180 -5.64 -7.57 -2.27
CA ALA A 180 -4.64 -7.74 -3.30
C ALA A 180 -5.28 -7.75 -4.69
N ASP A 181 -4.47 -7.46 -5.70
CA ASP A 181 -4.85 -7.47 -7.11
C ASP A 181 -5.29 -8.86 -7.59
N ALA A 182 -5.96 -8.87 -8.73
CA ALA A 182 -6.48 -10.09 -9.35
C ALA A 182 -5.41 -11.16 -9.60
N MET A 183 -4.17 -10.77 -9.87
CA MET A 183 -3.06 -11.69 -10.07
C MET A 183 -2.82 -12.54 -8.82
N HIS A 184 -2.99 -11.96 -7.65
CA HIS A 184 -2.83 -12.64 -6.35
C HIS A 184 -4.07 -13.45 -5.91
N THR A 185 -5.14 -13.46 -6.73
CA THR A 185 -6.32 -14.30 -6.49
C THR A 185 -5.99 -15.76 -6.85
N GLN A 186 -5.26 -16.41 -5.97
CA GLN A 186 -4.85 -17.81 -6.06
C GLN A 186 -5.37 -18.59 -4.85
N THR A 187 -5.75 -19.85 -5.06
CA THR A 187 -6.23 -20.75 -4.01
C THR A 187 -5.24 -20.84 -2.85
N ASP A 188 -4.01 -21.15 -3.20
CA ASP A 188 -2.94 -21.31 -2.22
C ASP A 188 -2.66 -20.02 -1.40
N THR A 189 -2.82 -18.85 -2.02
CA THR A 189 -2.65 -17.56 -1.32
C THR A 189 -3.78 -17.35 -0.32
N ALA A 190 -5.02 -17.64 -0.72
CA ALA A 190 -6.19 -17.52 0.15
C ALA A 190 -6.11 -18.49 1.34
N GLU A 191 -5.74 -19.75 1.09
CA GLU A 191 -5.53 -20.76 2.13
C GLU A 191 -4.44 -20.33 3.12
N TRP A 192 -3.31 -19.85 2.60
CA TRP A 192 -2.20 -19.43 3.45
C TRP A 192 -2.60 -18.23 4.34
N ILE A 193 -3.27 -17.21 3.80
CA ILE A 193 -3.73 -16.07 4.60
C ILE A 193 -4.66 -16.53 5.73
N THR A 194 -5.62 -17.40 5.43
CA THR A 194 -6.57 -17.90 6.43
C THR A 194 -5.91 -18.80 7.47
N GLN A 195 -4.91 -19.60 7.10
CA GLN A 195 -4.10 -20.40 8.03
C GLN A 195 -3.28 -19.54 9.00
N GLN A 196 -2.93 -18.31 8.62
CA GLN A 196 -2.28 -17.33 9.50
C GLN A 196 -3.27 -16.54 10.38
N GLY A 197 -4.54 -16.93 10.45
CA GLY A 197 -5.58 -16.19 11.18
C GLY A 197 -6.08 -14.94 10.48
N GLY A 198 -5.55 -14.64 9.28
CA GLY A 198 -5.92 -13.48 8.48
C GLY A 198 -7.17 -13.68 7.64
N HIS A 199 -7.62 -12.59 7.07
CA HIS A 199 -8.74 -12.53 6.14
C HIS A 199 -8.34 -11.90 4.82
N TYR A 200 -9.13 -12.10 3.77
CA TYR A 200 -8.84 -11.50 2.48
C TYR A 200 -10.06 -10.86 1.82
N VAL A 201 -9.80 -9.86 0.98
CA VAL A 201 -10.71 -9.31 -0.03
C VAL A 201 -9.98 -9.25 -1.35
N ILE A 202 -10.29 -10.15 -2.27
CA ILE A 202 -9.57 -10.34 -3.53
C ILE A 202 -10.51 -10.38 -4.74
N THR A 203 -9.98 -10.07 -5.91
CA THR A 203 -10.74 -9.87 -7.15
C THR A 203 -10.43 -10.96 -8.18
N PRO A 204 -11.31 -11.95 -8.44
CA PRO A 204 -11.11 -12.89 -9.53
C PRO A 204 -11.37 -12.23 -10.89
N LEU A 205 -10.36 -12.25 -11.77
CA LEU A 205 -10.44 -11.76 -13.14
C LEU A 205 -10.17 -12.88 -14.17
N GLY A 206 -9.37 -12.57 -15.19
CA GLY A 206 -9.04 -13.49 -16.26
C GLY A 206 -8.24 -14.72 -15.85
N ASN A 207 -7.51 -14.65 -14.75
CA ASN A 207 -6.76 -15.75 -14.14
C ASN A 207 -7.68 -16.80 -13.49
N GLN A 208 -8.89 -16.41 -13.06
CA GLN A 208 -9.89 -17.26 -12.39
C GLN A 208 -11.22 -17.22 -13.14
N LYS A 209 -11.20 -17.64 -14.42
CA LYS A 209 -12.36 -17.55 -15.33
C LYS A 209 -13.58 -18.32 -14.82
N THR A 210 -13.36 -19.51 -14.27
CA THR A 210 -14.44 -20.36 -13.74
C THR A 210 -15.06 -19.72 -12.51
N LEU A 211 -14.28 -19.35 -11.52
CA LEU A 211 -14.73 -18.65 -10.32
C LEU A 211 -15.52 -17.38 -10.71
N ARG A 212 -14.94 -16.54 -11.56
CA ARG A 212 -15.62 -15.30 -12.03
C ARG A 212 -16.97 -15.59 -12.68
N ARG A 213 -17.08 -16.66 -13.50
CA ARG A 213 -18.35 -17.08 -14.12
C ARG A 213 -19.37 -17.52 -13.08
N THR A 214 -18.91 -18.25 -12.07
CA THR A 214 -19.70 -18.68 -10.92
C THR A 214 -20.27 -17.49 -10.16
N LEU A 215 -19.43 -16.51 -9.79
CA LEU A 215 -19.83 -15.32 -9.04
C LEU A 215 -20.87 -14.46 -9.79
N LYS A 216 -20.81 -14.42 -11.12
CA LYS A 216 -21.80 -13.69 -11.94
C LYS A 216 -23.21 -14.23 -11.87
N LYS A 217 -23.38 -15.51 -11.47
CA LYS A 217 -24.70 -16.16 -11.38
C LYS A 217 -25.40 -15.91 -10.05
N LEU A 218 -24.73 -15.31 -9.08
CA LEU A 218 -25.28 -15.02 -7.76
C LEU A 218 -26.41 -13.99 -7.82
N PRO A 219 -27.43 -14.08 -6.94
CA PRO A 219 -28.65 -13.29 -6.99
C PRO A 219 -28.47 -11.87 -6.43
N PHE A 220 -27.70 -11.03 -7.11
CA PHE A 220 -27.49 -9.63 -6.68
C PHE A 220 -28.69 -8.70 -6.94
N LYS A 221 -29.74 -9.17 -7.65
CA LYS A 221 -30.85 -8.31 -8.06
C LYS A 221 -31.58 -7.67 -6.89
N ASP A 222 -31.95 -8.45 -5.91
CA ASP A 222 -32.83 -8.07 -4.80
C ASP A 222 -32.06 -7.81 -3.49
N VAL A 223 -30.75 -7.59 -3.59
CA VAL A 223 -29.89 -7.33 -2.43
C VAL A 223 -29.76 -5.83 -2.20
N PRO A 224 -29.80 -5.36 -0.93
CA PRO A 224 -29.52 -3.97 -0.58
C PRO A 224 -28.19 -3.50 -1.14
N SER A 225 -28.10 -2.22 -1.46
CA SER A 225 -26.87 -1.65 -2.03
C SER A 225 -26.45 -0.37 -1.36
N THR A 226 -25.16 -0.23 -1.11
CA THR A 226 -24.51 1.02 -0.72
C THR A 226 -23.87 1.68 -1.92
N SER A 227 -24.02 3.00 -2.04
CA SER A 227 -23.47 3.76 -3.17
C SER A 227 -22.75 5.01 -2.70
N TRP A 228 -21.63 5.32 -3.37
CA TRP A 228 -20.95 6.61 -3.23
C TRP A 228 -20.48 7.11 -4.58
N GLY A 229 -20.22 8.42 -4.68
CA GLY A 229 -19.81 9.04 -5.92
C GLY A 229 -18.73 10.07 -5.73
N ASP A 230 -17.81 10.14 -6.69
CA ASP A 230 -16.74 11.12 -6.77
C ASP A 230 -16.89 11.94 -8.06
N VAL A 231 -16.58 13.22 -7.97
CA VAL A 231 -16.50 14.11 -9.14
C VAL A 231 -15.09 14.68 -9.19
N SER A 232 -14.34 14.37 -10.24
CA SER A 232 -13.00 14.92 -10.44
C SER A 232 -12.71 15.09 -11.94
N HIS A 233 -12.00 16.15 -12.31
CA HIS A 233 -11.55 16.43 -13.68
C HIS A 233 -12.65 16.28 -14.74
N GLY A 234 -13.88 16.78 -14.46
CA GLY A 234 -15.01 16.68 -15.37
C GLY A 234 -15.61 15.27 -15.56
N ARG A 235 -15.25 14.34 -14.68
CA ARG A 235 -15.76 12.96 -14.66
C ARG A 235 -16.58 12.74 -13.39
N ARG A 236 -17.76 12.12 -13.52
CA ARG A 236 -18.54 11.63 -12.39
C ARG A 236 -18.42 10.11 -12.35
N VAL A 237 -17.99 9.60 -11.24
CA VAL A 237 -17.89 8.14 -11.00
C VAL A 237 -18.82 7.80 -9.84
N ARG A 238 -19.80 6.93 -10.07
CA ARG A 238 -20.64 6.33 -9.03
C ARG A 238 -20.24 4.87 -8.87
N ARG A 239 -20.05 4.44 -7.63
CA ARG A 239 -19.82 3.06 -7.26
C ARG A 239 -21.00 2.57 -6.44
N THR A 240 -21.53 1.41 -6.80
CA THR A 240 -22.60 0.73 -6.07
C THR A 240 -22.09 -0.64 -5.65
N VAL A 241 -22.21 -0.95 -4.39
CA VAL A 241 -21.76 -2.22 -3.80
C VAL A 241 -22.96 -3.00 -3.31
N LYS A 242 -22.96 -4.30 -3.61
CA LYS A 242 -23.89 -5.31 -3.11
C LYS A 242 -23.09 -6.49 -2.60
N ALA A 243 -23.53 -7.13 -1.53
CA ALA A 243 -22.91 -8.34 -1.02
C ALA A 243 -23.97 -9.44 -0.81
N VAL A 244 -23.56 -10.67 -1.03
CA VAL A 244 -24.33 -11.89 -0.76
C VAL A 244 -23.43 -12.88 -0.03
N GLU A 245 -23.98 -13.73 0.81
CA GLU A 245 -23.26 -14.86 1.38
C GLU A 245 -22.75 -15.76 0.26
N ALA A 246 -21.53 -16.29 0.39
CA ALA A 246 -20.99 -17.24 -0.55
C ALA A 246 -21.66 -18.60 -0.36
N PRO A 247 -22.43 -19.10 -1.32
CA PRO A 247 -22.97 -20.44 -1.24
C PRO A 247 -21.83 -21.49 -1.26
N THR A 248 -22.08 -22.67 -0.71
CA THR A 248 -21.11 -23.77 -0.61
C THR A 248 -20.53 -24.23 -1.96
N TRP A 249 -21.25 -23.98 -3.07
CA TRP A 249 -20.77 -24.28 -4.42
C TRP A 249 -19.84 -23.22 -5.01
N VAL A 250 -19.56 -22.14 -4.27
CA VAL A 250 -18.47 -21.22 -4.62
C VAL A 250 -17.17 -21.86 -4.11
N ASP A 251 -16.55 -22.60 -5.02
CA ASP A 251 -15.32 -23.35 -4.74
C ASP A 251 -14.12 -22.39 -4.71
N PHE A 252 -13.91 -21.78 -3.54
CA PHE A 252 -12.74 -20.95 -3.26
C PHE A 252 -12.45 -20.95 -1.74
N PRO A 253 -11.19 -21.19 -1.30
CA PRO A 253 -10.85 -21.42 0.10
C PRO A 253 -11.28 -20.28 1.03
N GLY A 254 -12.08 -20.61 2.04
CA GLY A 254 -12.53 -19.66 3.05
C GLY A 254 -13.50 -18.58 2.54
N ALA A 255 -14.05 -18.72 1.32
CA ALA A 255 -15.03 -17.77 0.79
C ALA A 255 -16.29 -17.74 1.68
N ALA A 256 -16.58 -16.61 2.31
CA ALA A 256 -17.75 -16.43 3.18
C ALA A 256 -18.77 -15.45 2.58
N GLN A 257 -18.34 -14.44 1.84
CA GLN A 257 -19.23 -13.55 1.10
C GLN A 257 -18.66 -13.16 -0.26
N VAL A 258 -19.55 -12.81 -1.19
CA VAL A 258 -19.22 -12.30 -2.51
C VAL A 258 -19.74 -10.89 -2.65
N VAL A 259 -18.89 -10.00 -3.09
CA VAL A 259 -19.20 -8.58 -3.24
C VAL A 259 -19.20 -8.21 -4.72
N GLN A 260 -20.26 -7.56 -5.17
CA GLN A 260 -20.36 -6.96 -6.50
C GLN A 260 -20.15 -5.46 -6.41
N VAL A 261 -19.15 -4.96 -7.11
CA VAL A 261 -18.90 -3.52 -7.26
C VAL A 261 -19.26 -3.10 -8.67
N ARG A 262 -20.29 -2.27 -8.82
CA ARG A 262 -20.68 -1.66 -10.08
C ARG A 262 -20.13 -0.23 -10.12
N ARG A 263 -19.27 0.05 -11.09
CA ARG A 263 -18.71 1.36 -11.36
C ARG A 263 -19.37 1.99 -12.58
N THR A 264 -20.08 3.08 -12.38
CA THR A 264 -20.69 3.88 -13.46
C THR A 264 -19.90 5.16 -13.62
N ARG A 265 -19.29 5.36 -14.79
CA ARG A 265 -18.46 6.51 -15.11
C ARG A 265 -19.15 7.34 -16.19
N THR A 266 -19.43 8.59 -15.89
CA THR A 266 -20.01 9.56 -16.84
C THR A 266 -18.97 10.63 -17.15
N THR A 267 -18.66 10.83 -18.42
CA THR A 267 -17.74 11.86 -18.94
C THR A 267 -18.44 12.72 -19.95
N LYS A 268 -18.04 14.01 -20.04
CA LYS A 268 -18.47 14.85 -21.15
C LYS A 268 -17.74 14.40 -22.42
N ASP A 269 -18.47 14.17 -23.50
CA ASP A 269 -17.88 13.83 -24.78
C ASP A 269 -17.45 15.13 -25.49
N ARG A 270 -16.14 15.36 -25.53
CA ARG A 270 -15.56 16.55 -26.20
C ARG A 270 -15.70 16.52 -27.72
N ARG A 271 -15.97 15.35 -28.31
CA ARG A 271 -16.09 15.20 -29.77
C ARG A 271 -17.46 15.66 -30.30
N SER A 272 -18.47 15.72 -29.43
CA SER A 272 -19.82 16.14 -29.81
C SER A 272 -20.09 17.65 -29.62
N ALA A 273 -19.08 18.44 -29.21
CA ALA A 273 -19.16 19.89 -29.19
C ALA A 273 -19.05 20.43 -30.63
N GLY A 274 -20.11 20.26 -31.40
CA GLY A 274 -20.24 20.86 -32.73
C GLY A 274 -20.31 22.37 -32.65
N LYS A 275 -19.97 23.07 -33.75
CA LYS A 275 -19.91 24.52 -33.91
C LYS A 275 -21.24 25.30 -33.62
N ASN A 276 -22.30 24.61 -33.24
CA ASN A 276 -23.66 25.18 -33.09
C ASN A 276 -24.22 25.07 -31.66
N GLY A 277 -23.43 25.30 -30.62
CA GLY A 277 -23.98 25.61 -29.27
C GLY A 277 -24.79 24.47 -28.58
N GLY A 278 -24.87 23.29 -29.14
CA GLY A 278 -25.55 22.13 -28.58
C GLY A 278 -24.76 21.53 -27.41
N GLY A 279 -25.44 21.24 -26.31
CA GLY A 279 -24.83 20.70 -25.09
C GLY A 279 -23.99 19.46 -25.35
N SER A 280 -22.81 19.39 -24.74
CA SER A 280 -21.87 18.26 -24.86
C SER A 280 -22.56 16.95 -24.46
N ALA A 281 -22.62 15.97 -25.36
CA ALA A 281 -23.16 14.66 -25.08
C ALA A 281 -22.40 13.99 -23.91
N LYS A 282 -23.11 13.25 -23.08
CA LYS A 282 -22.51 12.51 -21.94
C LYS A 282 -22.28 11.07 -22.36
N ARG A 283 -21.07 10.60 -22.20
CA ARG A 283 -20.73 9.16 -22.38
C ARG A 283 -20.74 8.48 -21.02
N THR A 284 -21.54 7.42 -20.89
CA THR A 284 -21.61 6.61 -19.68
C THR A 284 -21.04 5.23 -19.96
N THR A 285 -20.10 4.79 -19.13
CA THR A 285 -19.56 3.43 -19.15
C THR A 285 -19.87 2.75 -17.82
N VAL A 286 -20.18 1.45 -17.88
CA VAL A 286 -20.47 0.62 -16.70
C VAL A 286 -19.49 -0.54 -16.68
N GLU A 287 -18.86 -0.72 -15.56
CA GLU A 287 -17.97 -1.83 -15.24
C GLU A 287 -18.50 -2.56 -14.01
N VAL A 288 -18.47 -3.88 -14.02
CA VAL A 288 -18.90 -4.71 -12.88
C VAL A 288 -17.75 -5.64 -12.51
N VAL A 289 -17.31 -5.53 -11.25
CA VAL A 289 -16.25 -6.35 -10.66
C VAL A 289 -16.85 -7.16 -9.52
N TYR A 290 -16.41 -8.41 -9.38
CA TYR A 290 -16.78 -9.30 -8.29
C TYR A 290 -15.55 -9.53 -7.41
N LEU A 291 -15.78 -9.54 -6.09
CA LEU A 291 -14.74 -9.84 -5.11
C LEU A 291 -15.21 -11.00 -4.23
N VAL A 292 -14.25 -11.75 -3.74
CA VAL A 292 -14.47 -12.77 -2.71
C VAL A 292 -13.87 -12.26 -1.40
N CYS A 293 -14.63 -12.37 -0.33
CA CYS A 293 -14.20 -12.01 1.02
C CYS A 293 -14.33 -13.24 1.94
N SER A 294 -13.31 -13.46 2.77
CA SER A 294 -13.30 -14.58 3.72
C SER A 294 -14.03 -14.28 5.04
N LEU A 295 -14.43 -13.02 5.28
CA LEU A 295 -15.25 -12.66 6.43
C LEU A 295 -16.74 -12.83 6.10
N PRO A 296 -17.52 -13.49 6.96
CA PRO A 296 -18.96 -13.56 6.81
C PRO A 296 -19.61 -12.19 7.04
N MET A 297 -20.84 -11.99 6.52
CA MET A 297 -21.58 -10.72 6.63
C MET A 297 -21.82 -10.28 8.07
N GLY A 298 -21.93 -11.21 9.02
CA GLY A 298 -22.03 -10.89 10.45
C GLY A 298 -20.77 -10.26 11.07
N GLN A 299 -19.60 -10.46 10.43
CA GLN A 299 -18.31 -9.91 10.87
C GLN A 299 -17.81 -8.76 10.00
N ALA A 300 -18.31 -8.64 8.79
CA ALA A 300 -17.95 -7.56 7.85
C ALA A 300 -19.16 -7.18 7.01
N GLN A 301 -19.81 -6.09 7.37
CA GLN A 301 -20.95 -5.57 6.61
C GLN A 301 -20.50 -5.08 5.22
N PRO A 302 -21.40 -5.06 4.21
CA PRO A 302 -21.07 -4.63 2.85
C PRO A 302 -20.40 -3.26 2.76
N GLU A 303 -20.76 -2.33 3.64
CA GLU A 303 -20.18 -0.99 3.74
C GLU A 303 -18.72 -1.01 4.17
N GLN A 304 -18.39 -1.90 5.12
CA GLN A 304 -17.02 -2.09 5.59
C GLN A 304 -16.14 -2.66 4.47
N VAL A 305 -16.62 -3.73 3.80
CA VAL A 305 -15.91 -4.30 2.66
C VAL A 305 -15.77 -3.28 1.53
N ALA A 306 -16.79 -2.46 1.29
CA ALA A 306 -16.72 -1.37 0.33
C ALA A 306 -15.65 -0.32 0.69
N ALA A 307 -15.47 0.00 1.97
CA ALA A 307 -14.43 0.90 2.45
C ALA A 307 -13.03 0.30 2.21
N TRP A 308 -12.83 -0.99 2.48
CA TRP A 308 -11.56 -1.68 2.24
C TRP A 308 -11.20 -1.76 0.75
N VAL A 309 -12.17 -2.09 -0.09
CA VAL A 309 -11.99 -2.09 -1.55
C VAL A 309 -11.62 -0.71 -2.07
N ARG A 310 -12.27 0.35 -1.56
CA ARG A 310 -11.90 1.73 -1.89
C ARG A 310 -10.50 2.08 -1.41
N GLY A 311 -10.11 1.58 -0.23
CA GLY A 311 -8.79 1.77 0.36
C GLY A 311 -7.67 1.11 -0.46
N HIS A 312 -7.94 -0.05 -1.08
CA HIS A 312 -6.97 -0.74 -1.92
C HIS A 312 -6.46 0.15 -3.07
N TRP A 313 -7.34 0.91 -3.73
CA TRP A 313 -6.92 1.83 -4.80
C TRP A 313 -6.09 3.04 -4.31
N LYS A 314 -5.98 3.26 -3.00
CA LYS A 314 -5.09 4.29 -2.46
C LYS A 314 -3.61 3.92 -2.62
N ILE A 315 -3.26 2.61 -2.65
CA ILE A 315 -1.88 2.18 -2.86
C ILE A 315 -1.38 2.62 -4.24
N GLU A 316 -2.22 2.48 -5.29
CA GLU A 316 -1.90 2.96 -6.64
C GLU A 316 -1.63 4.47 -6.66
N ASN A 317 -2.41 5.25 -5.90
CA ASN A 317 -2.33 6.70 -5.89
C ASN A 317 -1.27 7.27 -4.94
N ARG A 318 -0.90 6.55 -3.88
CA ARG A 318 0.06 7.04 -2.87
C ARG A 318 1.48 6.54 -3.08
N LEU A 319 1.64 5.25 -3.39
CA LEU A 319 2.96 4.65 -3.67
C LEU A 319 3.37 4.82 -5.13
N HIS A 320 2.41 5.01 -6.03
CA HIS A 320 2.60 4.88 -7.46
C HIS A 320 2.48 6.17 -8.25
N VAL A 321 2.23 7.30 -7.60
CA VAL A 321 2.33 8.62 -8.24
C VAL A 321 3.81 8.99 -8.32
N GLY A 322 4.45 8.51 -9.35
CA GLY A 322 5.69 9.13 -9.85
C GLY A 322 5.36 10.46 -10.56
N PRO A 323 6.33 11.33 -10.73
CA PRO A 323 6.19 12.55 -11.49
C PRO A 323 5.76 12.31 -12.92
#